data_f25d991d2febe1bd487e6928e70cb052
#
_entry.id   f25d991d2febe1bd487e6928e70cb052
#
_cell.length_a   1.000
_cell.length_b   1.000
_cell.length_c   1.000
_cell.angle_alpha   90.00
_cell.angle_beta   90.00
_cell.angle_gamma   90.00
#
_symmetry.space_group_name_H-M   'P 1'
#
loop_
_entity.id
_entity.type
_entity.pdbx_description
1 polymer ?
#
loop_
_entity_poly.entity_id
_entity_poly.type
_entity_poly.pdbx_seq_one_letter_code
_entity_poly.pdbx_strand_id
1 'polypeptide(L)'
;MSNYEGDRHLVPLYPSPLAPGKCPVCESDDVQVNGTVFPGIHVMANVHCNQCGSDLLQDHPVGFALDYPMAINTKTKALVKAEKKLDWIHKPLITNYSAPSNDPVKVERKVHKEHRRVVILNTLDFLYGHVLLKLYNAAHYLERYPDLGLIVIVPRMFEWLVPKGTAEVWSVGLRLGQMHGWYPALDAFVQERLERYDEVYLGRGYAHPEFATIDIERFTGVQPFPLQEFDERPPHITFVAREDRLWFATRPGKFIYRALGRLGPLKGLRRWFVGKQDRMIKRSMRAILERIPEAKFTVVGLAIPGGYGTMAEDLRTRNMNDSVEMAWVNAYAQSQVVVGVHGSNMLLPTAHAAGCVEILPDDRFGNIVQDISVRWHDRMQVFMYRFVDEFAPPRTVARHVTAMFSEFNNYHRNNRLNGFANER
;
A
#
# COMPACT_ATOMS: atom_id res chain seq x y z
N MET A 1 35.64 -4.73 -6.67
CA MET A 1 34.81 -3.57 -6.27
C MET A 1 33.45 -3.75 -6.89
N SER A 2 32.39 -3.66 -6.09
CA SER A 2 31.02 -3.79 -6.58
C SER A 2 30.69 -2.64 -7.55
N ASN A 3 30.04 -2.91 -8.68
CA ASN A 3 29.63 -1.90 -9.65
C ASN A 3 28.62 -0.86 -9.08
N TYR A 4 28.18 -1.05 -7.84
CA TYR A 4 27.13 -0.28 -7.18
C TYR A 4 27.57 0.37 -5.86
N GLU A 5 28.90 0.50 -5.65
CA GLU A 5 29.41 1.17 -4.46
C GLU A 5 28.96 2.64 -4.44
N GLY A 6 28.29 3.06 -3.36
CA GLY A 6 27.73 4.40 -3.24
C GLY A 6 26.36 4.62 -3.92
N ASP A 7 25.75 3.58 -4.51
CA ASP A 7 24.39 3.72 -5.05
C ASP A 7 23.37 3.98 -3.94
N ARG A 8 22.65 5.10 -4.05
CA ARG A 8 21.69 5.56 -3.04
C ARG A 8 20.45 4.65 -2.88
N HIS A 9 20.19 3.76 -3.84
CA HIS A 9 19.00 2.87 -3.83
C HIS A 9 19.30 1.47 -3.30
N LEU A 10 20.58 1.12 -3.16
CA LEU A 10 21.05 -0.19 -2.74
C LEU A 10 21.80 -0.09 -1.41
N VAL A 11 21.56 -1.07 -0.51
CA VAL A 11 22.32 -1.24 0.72
C VAL A 11 23.07 -2.57 0.60
N PRO A 12 24.41 -2.59 0.55
CA PRO A 12 25.20 -3.81 0.51
C PRO A 12 24.97 -4.66 1.78
N LEU A 13 24.69 -5.96 1.61
CA LEU A 13 24.55 -6.91 2.70
C LEU A 13 25.62 -8.01 2.69
N TYR A 14 26.08 -8.42 1.52
CA TYR A 14 27.05 -9.51 1.37
C TYR A 14 27.89 -9.30 0.11
N PRO A 15 29.20 -9.58 0.10
CA PRO A 15 30.00 -10.11 1.20
C PRO A 15 30.43 -9.07 2.25
N SER A 16 30.27 -7.80 1.99
CA SER A 16 30.71 -6.69 2.83
C SER A 16 29.51 -5.85 3.29
N PRO A 17 28.89 -6.19 4.43
CA PRO A 17 27.75 -5.44 4.93
C PRO A 17 28.15 -4.01 5.32
N LEU A 18 27.31 -3.05 4.92
CA LEU A 18 27.49 -1.65 5.28
C LEU A 18 26.77 -1.34 6.60
N ALA A 19 27.46 -0.63 7.50
CA ALA A 19 26.83 -0.13 8.73
C ALA A 19 25.69 0.85 8.38
N PRO A 20 24.51 0.75 9.02
CA PRO A 20 23.39 1.66 8.75
C PRO A 20 23.69 3.12 9.08
N GLY A 21 24.68 3.38 9.92
CA GLY A 21 25.11 4.70 10.35
C GLY A 21 26.00 4.64 11.60
N LYS A 22 26.18 5.79 12.22
CA LYS A 22 26.94 5.93 13.47
C LYS A 22 26.27 5.18 14.62
N CYS A 23 27.07 4.86 15.65
CA CYS A 23 26.54 4.34 16.89
C CYS A 23 25.52 5.30 17.52
N PRO A 24 24.25 4.92 17.73
CA PRO A 24 23.26 5.83 18.31
C PRO A 24 23.45 6.11 19.80
N VAL A 25 24.43 5.45 20.46
CA VAL A 25 24.75 5.64 21.88
C VAL A 25 25.84 6.70 22.08
N CYS A 26 26.93 6.64 21.28
CA CYS A 26 28.09 7.53 21.46
C CYS A 26 28.49 8.29 20.18
N GLU A 27 27.72 8.18 19.12
CA GLU A 27 27.91 8.85 17.81
C GLU A 27 29.22 8.49 17.08
N SER A 28 29.91 7.44 17.52
CA SER A 28 31.12 6.93 16.86
C SER A 28 30.81 6.33 15.50
N ASP A 29 31.72 6.55 14.55
CA ASP A 29 31.75 5.85 13.26
C ASP A 29 32.42 4.47 13.35
N ASP A 30 33.12 4.16 14.46
CA ASP A 30 33.80 2.89 14.66
C ASP A 30 32.82 1.80 15.10
N VAL A 31 32.07 1.31 14.13
CA VAL A 31 31.06 0.27 14.29
C VAL A 31 31.35 -0.91 13.38
N GLN A 32 31.28 -2.12 13.93
CA GLN A 32 31.43 -3.37 13.21
C GLN A 32 30.06 -4.02 12.97
N VAL A 33 29.77 -4.40 11.73
CA VAL A 33 28.56 -5.15 11.37
C VAL A 33 28.85 -6.64 11.41
N ASN A 34 28.13 -7.38 12.26
CA ASN A 34 28.29 -8.82 12.46
C ASN A 34 27.22 -9.64 11.68
N GLY A 35 26.36 -8.99 10.91
CA GLY A 35 25.31 -9.61 10.10
C GLY A 35 24.04 -8.77 10.04
N THR A 36 23.05 -9.28 9.34
CA THR A 36 21.74 -8.63 9.18
C THR A 36 20.65 -9.63 9.55
N VAL A 37 19.61 -9.18 10.26
CA VAL A 37 18.46 -10.01 10.64
C VAL A 37 17.19 -9.55 9.93
N PHE A 38 16.35 -10.51 9.55
CA PHE A 38 15.08 -10.31 8.82
C PHE A 38 13.88 -10.84 9.64
N PRO A 39 13.56 -10.23 10.78
CA PRO A 39 12.52 -10.76 11.66
C PRO A 39 11.08 -10.57 11.16
N GLY A 40 10.87 -9.74 10.14
CA GLY A 40 9.57 -9.37 9.63
C GLY A 40 9.61 -8.07 8.82
N ILE A 41 8.87 -7.05 9.28
CA ILE A 41 8.83 -5.73 8.61
C ILE A 41 10.14 -4.96 8.71
N HIS A 42 10.92 -5.21 9.77
CA HIS A 42 12.24 -4.61 9.95
C HIS A 42 13.33 -5.45 9.29
N VAL A 43 14.38 -4.79 8.83
CA VAL A 43 15.65 -5.41 8.43
C VAL A 43 16.72 -4.67 9.20
N MET A 44 17.41 -5.38 10.09
CA MET A 44 18.31 -4.74 11.05
C MET A 44 19.72 -5.33 10.98
N ALA A 45 20.73 -4.45 11.01
CA ALA A 45 22.12 -4.84 11.19
C ALA A 45 22.40 -5.19 12.65
N ASN A 46 23.12 -6.29 12.89
CA ASN A 46 23.72 -6.60 14.17
C ASN A 46 25.07 -5.85 14.26
N VAL A 47 25.14 -4.85 15.12
CA VAL A 47 26.25 -3.90 15.17
C VAL A 47 26.92 -3.94 16.54
N HIS A 48 28.25 -4.01 16.54
CA HIS A 48 29.09 -3.76 17.72
C HIS A 48 29.79 -2.42 17.59
N CYS A 49 29.71 -1.58 18.60
CA CYS A 49 30.45 -0.33 18.66
C CYS A 49 31.76 -0.52 19.42
N ASN A 50 32.90 -0.37 18.73
CA ASN A 50 34.21 -0.55 19.32
C ASN A 50 34.55 0.53 20.36
N GLN A 51 33.94 1.72 20.24
CA GLN A 51 34.22 2.83 21.16
C GLN A 51 33.51 2.68 22.52
N CYS A 52 32.20 2.36 22.52
CA CYS A 52 31.42 2.28 23.77
C CYS A 52 31.03 0.87 24.18
N GLY A 53 31.40 -0.17 23.39
CA GLY A 53 31.13 -1.57 23.67
C GLY A 53 29.65 -1.96 23.60
N SER A 54 28.81 -1.13 22.96
CA SER A 54 27.39 -1.45 22.83
C SER A 54 27.14 -2.44 21.71
N ASP A 55 26.33 -3.46 22.01
CA ASP A 55 25.80 -4.40 21.03
C ASP A 55 24.37 -3.99 20.66
N LEU A 56 24.12 -3.74 19.39
CA LEU A 56 22.88 -3.12 18.90
C LEU A 56 22.29 -3.90 17.72
N LEU A 57 20.96 -3.91 17.62
CA LEU A 57 20.27 -4.12 16.37
C LEU A 57 19.83 -2.75 15.85
N GLN A 58 20.34 -2.35 14.70
CA GLN A 58 20.09 -1.04 14.08
C GLN A 58 19.41 -1.23 12.73
N ASP A 59 18.27 -0.54 12.51
CA ASP A 59 17.56 -0.62 11.23
C ASP A 59 18.47 -0.24 10.05
N HIS A 60 18.47 -1.06 9.01
CA HIS A 60 18.91 -0.61 7.70
C HIS A 60 17.95 0.44 7.16
N PRO A 61 18.42 1.41 6.33
CA PRO A 61 17.59 2.49 5.80
C PRO A 61 16.64 1.97 4.70
N VAL A 62 15.63 1.20 5.10
CA VAL A 62 14.60 0.60 4.23
C VAL A 62 13.21 0.77 4.82
N GLY A 63 12.21 0.96 3.98
CA GLY A 63 10.84 1.17 4.39
C GLY A 63 10.70 2.34 5.36
N PHE A 64 10.08 2.12 6.52
CA PHE A 64 9.92 3.17 7.55
C PHE A 64 11.24 3.71 8.11
N ALA A 65 12.28 2.88 8.10
CA ALA A 65 13.58 3.26 8.65
C ALA A 65 14.35 4.26 7.77
N LEU A 66 13.85 4.56 6.57
CA LEU A 66 14.37 5.66 5.74
C LEU A 66 14.22 7.02 6.44
N ASP A 67 13.06 7.22 7.09
CA ASP A 67 12.73 8.48 7.77
C ASP A 67 12.86 8.35 9.28
N TYR A 68 12.63 7.15 9.84
CA TYR A 68 12.51 6.88 11.27
C TYR A 68 13.32 5.65 11.68
N PRO A 69 14.66 5.68 11.54
CA PRO A 69 15.51 4.55 11.91
C PRO A 69 15.49 4.30 13.42
N MET A 70 15.46 3.03 13.79
CA MET A 70 15.43 2.58 15.17
C MET A 70 16.67 1.75 15.50
N ALA A 71 17.04 1.75 16.78
CA ALA A 71 18.06 0.86 17.29
C ALA A 71 17.67 0.28 18.65
N ILE A 72 17.94 -1.01 18.84
CA ILE A 72 17.69 -1.75 20.08
C ILE A 72 19.03 -2.15 20.67
N ASN A 73 19.25 -1.89 21.95
CA ASN A 73 20.36 -2.48 22.68
C ASN A 73 20.03 -3.94 23.01
N THR A 74 20.85 -4.88 22.54
CA THR A 74 20.56 -6.31 22.64
C THR A 74 20.62 -6.84 24.06
N LYS A 75 21.45 -6.24 24.94
CA LYS A 75 21.61 -6.64 26.36
C LYS A 75 20.44 -6.15 27.21
N THR A 76 20.08 -4.88 27.06
CA THR A 76 19.01 -4.27 27.88
C THR A 76 17.64 -4.47 27.26
N LYS A 77 17.54 -4.86 25.99
CA LYS A 77 16.32 -4.93 25.16
C LYS A 77 15.58 -3.60 25.09
N ALA A 78 16.28 -2.51 25.34
CA ALA A 78 15.72 -1.16 25.30
C ALA A 78 15.93 -0.50 23.95
N LEU A 79 14.97 0.32 23.56
CA LEU A 79 15.08 1.18 22.39
C LEU A 79 16.07 2.31 22.70
N VAL A 80 17.12 2.43 21.87
CA VAL A 80 18.19 3.43 22.06
C VAL A 80 17.87 4.71 21.29
N LYS A 81 17.26 4.55 20.12
CA LYS A 81 16.85 5.70 19.28
C LYS A 81 15.41 5.50 18.84
N ALA A 82 14.55 6.46 19.15
CA ALA A 82 13.15 6.50 18.70
C ALA A 82 12.55 7.90 18.85
N GLU A 83 11.68 8.26 17.94
CA GLU A 83 10.80 9.41 18.10
C GLU A 83 9.51 9.01 18.81
N LYS A 84 9.10 9.75 19.86
CA LYS A 84 7.89 9.46 20.64
C LYS A 84 6.62 9.45 19.79
N LYS A 85 6.57 10.20 18.71
CA LYS A 85 5.40 10.29 17.80
C LYS A 85 5.10 8.99 17.05
N LEU A 86 6.02 8.04 17.02
CA LEU A 86 5.91 6.77 16.32
C LEU A 86 5.72 5.55 17.22
N ASP A 87 5.15 5.76 18.40
CA ASP A 87 4.86 4.70 19.38
C ASP A 87 4.13 3.48 18.75
N TRP A 88 3.36 3.69 17.71
CA TRP A 88 2.64 2.63 16.99
C TRP A 88 3.54 1.68 16.18
N ILE A 89 4.80 2.08 15.88
CA ILE A 89 5.84 1.22 15.31
C ILE A 89 6.79 0.72 16.40
N HIS A 90 7.27 1.63 17.26
CA HIS A 90 8.32 1.35 18.25
C HIS A 90 7.89 0.35 19.32
N LYS A 91 6.68 0.53 19.87
CA LYS A 91 6.18 -0.36 20.94
C LYS A 91 6.00 -1.79 20.47
N PRO A 92 5.37 -2.06 19.29
CA PRO A 92 5.31 -3.42 18.74
C PRO A 92 6.69 -4.03 18.51
N LEU A 93 7.67 -3.28 17.97
CA LEU A 93 9.01 -3.78 17.73
C LEU A 93 9.65 -4.28 19.03
N ILE A 94 9.70 -3.45 20.08
CA ILE A 94 10.32 -3.82 21.36
C ILE A 94 9.57 -4.98 22.04
N THR A 95 8.26 -4.93 22.04
CA THR A 95 7.42 -5.99 22.64
C THR A 95 7.70 -7.32 21.96
N ASN A 96 7.71 -7.35 20.62
CA ASN A 96 7.90 -8.57 19.87
C ASN A 96 9.36 -9.05 19.85
N TYR A 97 10.32 -8.14 19.89
CA TYR A 97 11.72 -8.49 20.08
C TYR A 97 11.97 -9.16 21.44
N SER A 98 11.32 -8.65 22.52
CA SER A 98 11.44 -9.21 23.86
C SER A 98 10.72 -10.54 24.04
N ALA A 99 9.67 -10.78 23.25
CA ALA A 99 8.90 -12.01 23.23
C ALA A 99 8.68 -12.45 21.75
N PRO A 100 9.70 -13.03 21.11
CA PRO A 100 9.62 -13.49 19.73
C PRO A 100 8.51 -14.52 19.55
N SER A 101 7.87 -14.50 18.37
CA SER A 101 6.86 -15.49 18.04
C SER A 101 7.52 -16.81 17.62
N ASN A 102 7.08 -17.89 18.27
CA ASN A 102 7.44 -19.26 17.89
C ASN A 102 6.43 -19.86 16.88
N ASP A 103 5.48 -19.05 16.40
CA ASP A 103 4.53 -19.50 15.39
C ASP A 103 5.27 -19.97 14.12
N PRO A 104 4.86 -21.09 13.52
CA PRO A 104 5.46 -21.53 12.28
C PRO A 104 5.17 -20.53 11.16
N VAL A 105 6.21 -19.96 10.60
CA VAL A 105 6.11 -19.08 9.43
C VAL A 105 6.34 -19.91 8.19
N LYS A 106 5.28 -20.14 7.42
CA LYS A 106 5.42 -20.79 6.13
C LYS A 106 5.88 -19.76 5.11
N VAL A 107 7.09 -19.95 4.56
CA VAL A 107 7.59 -19.16 3.43
C VAL A 107 7.65 -20.07 2.20
N GLU A 108 6.94 -19.70 1.17
CA GLU A 108 6.98 -20.38 -0.13
C GLU A 108 7.95 -19.62 -1.05
N ARG A 109 8.98 -20.31 -1.55
CA ARG A 109 9.95 -19.76 -2.48
C ARG A 109 9.60 -20.19 -3.90
N LYS A 110 9.42 -19.23 -4.81
CA LYS A 110 9.28 -19.45 -6.24
C LYS A 110 10.48 -18.87 -6.96
N VAL A 111 11.16 -19.68 -7.75
CA VAL A 111 12.31 -19.28 -8.56
C VAL A 111 11.88 -19.22 -10.01
N HIS A 112 11.97 -18.06 -10.61
CA HIS A 112 11.68 -17.83 -12.03
C HIS A 112 12.96 -17.76 -12.86
N LYS A 113 14.05 -17.25 -12.27
CA LYS A 113 15.36 -17.15 -12.91
C LYS A 113 16.45 -17.17 -11.83
N GLU A 114 17.47 -18.00 -12.07
CA GLU A 114 18.63 -18.03 -11.17
C GLU A 114 19.58 -16.87 -11.43
N HIS A 115 20.04 -16.26 -10.36
CA HIS A 115 21.06 -15.21 -10.35
C HIS A 115 22.04 -15.45 -9.20
N ARG A 116 23.30 -15.05 -9.42
CA ARG A 116 24.35 -15.11 -8.38
C ARG A 116 24.46 -13.78 -7.62
N ARG A 117 23.99 -12.70 -8.22
CA ARG A 117 23.98 -11.34 -7.67
C ARG A 117 22.53 -10.86 -7.59
N VAL A 118 22.09 -10.42 -6.43
CA VAL A 118 20.68 -10.17 -6.18
C VAL A 118 20.42 -8.88 -5.41
N VAL A 119 19.24 -8.31 -5.59
CA VAL A 119 18.67 -7.29 -4.72
C VAL A 119 17.40 -7.83 -4.07
N ILE A 120 17.32 -7.73 -2.74
CA ILE A 120 16.16 -8.16 -1.95
C ILE A 120 15.29 -6.93 -1.68
N LEU A 121 14.04 -6.98 -2.09
CA LEU A 121 13.02 -6.00 -1.76
C LEU A 121 12.07 -6.59 -0.70
N ASN A 122 12.20 -6.12 0.55
CA ASN A 122 11.30 -6.51 1.63
C ASN A 122 10.05 -5.64 1.62
N THR A 123 8.92 -6.19 1.18
CA THR A 123 7.64 -5.48 1.12
C THR A 123 6.73 -5.79 2.30
N LEU A 124 7.18 -6.58 3.28
CA LEU A 124 6.39 -6.93 4.45
C LEU A 124 5.95 -5.67 5.20
N ASP A 125 4.67 -5.63 5.55
CA ASP A 125 4.06 -4.57 6.35
C ASP A 125 2.74 -5.08 6.94
N PHE A 126 2.29 -4.45 8.03
CA PHE A 126 0.99 -4.73 8.63
C PHE A 126 -0.15 -3.89 8.04
N LEU A 127 0.17 -2.89 7.22
CA LEU A 127 -0.77 -2.03 6.50
C LEU A 127 -0.83 -2.42 5.03
N TYR A 128 -2.04 -2.71 4.52
CA TYR A 128 -2.29 -3.07 3.12
C TYR A 128 -1.64 -2.10 2.13
N GLY A 129 -1.85 -0.80 2.32
CA GLY A 129 -1.30 0.22 1.44
C GLY A 129 0.22 0.24 1.44
N HIS A 130 0.86 0.09 2.59
CA HIS A 130 2.32 0.10 2.67
C HIS A 130 2.97 -1.10 1.99
N VAL A 131 2.35 -2.29 2.08
CA VAL A 131 2.80 -3.45 1.28
C VAL A 131 2.77 -3.11 -0.19
N LEU A 132 1.64 -2.59 -0.67
CA LEU A 132 1.44 -2.25 -2.08
C LEU A 132 2.44 -1.18 -2.55
N LEU A 133 2.61 -0.11 -1.78
CA LEU A 133 3.53 0.98 -2.09
C LEU A 133 4.99 0.53 -2.12
N LYS A 134 5.41 -0.30 -1.16
CA LYS A 134 6.74 -0.92 -1.17
C LYS A 134 6.92 -1.81 -2.39
N LEU A 135 5.90 -2.59 -2.75
CA LEU A 135 5.94 -3.49 -3.90
C LEU A 135 6.10 -2.73 -5.22
N TYR A 136 5.52 -1.55 -5.36
CA TYR A 136 5.68 -0.73 -6.56
C TYR A 136 7.14 -0.38 -6.86
N ASN A 137 8.03 -0.37 -5.86
CA ASN A 137 9.47 -0.19 -6.10
C ASN A 137 10.09 -1.32 -6.92
N ALA A 138 9.45 -2.49 -7.03
CA ALA A 138 9.95 -3.60 -7.84
C ALA A 138 10.21 -3.20 -9.30
N ALA A 139 9.37 -2.33 -9.88
CA ALA A 139 9.56 -1.84 -11.24
C ALA A 139 10.89 -1.09 -11.39
N HIS A 140 11.23 -0.21 -10.43
CA HIS A 140 12.49 0.53 -10.40
C HIS A 140 13.70 -0.41 -10.39
N TYR A 141 13.69 -1.47 -9.56
CA TYR A 141 14.80 -2.42 -9.49
C TYR A 141 14.94 -3.25 -10.75
N LEU A 142 13.84 -3.67 -11.36
CA LEU A 142 13.85 -4.42 -12.63
C LEU A 142 14.38 -3.59 -13.79
N GLU A 143 14.14 -2.28 -13.80
CA GLU A 143 14.58 -1.38 -14.90
C GLU A 143 16.02 -0.92 -14.70
N ARG A 144 16.36 -0.51 -13.49
CA ARG A 144 17.64 0.14 -13.23
C ARG A 144 18.78 -0.85 -13.03
N TYR A 145 18.49 -2.07 -12.57
CA TYR A 145 19.51 -3.08 -12.23
C TYR A 145 19.27 -4.41 -12.96
N PRO A 146 19.29 -4.42 -14.29
CA PRO A 146 18.94 -5.60 -15.09
C PRO A 146 19.92 -6.78 -14.94
N ASP A 147 21.11 -6.55 -14.41
CA ASP A 147 22.15 -7.55 -14.10
C ASP A 147 22.01 -8.14 -12.69
N LEU A 148 21.15 -7.57 -11.83
CA LEU A 148 20.80 -8.13 -10.54
C LEU A 148 19.48 -8.90 -10.61
N GLY A 149 19.44 -10.07 -9.97
CA GLY A 149 18.19 -10.77 -9.78
C GLY A 149 17.35 -10.10 -8.68
N LEU A 150 16.13 -9.63 -9.00
CA LEU A 150 15.23 -9.11 -7.99
C LEU A 150 14.60 -10.24 -7.20
N ILE A 151 14.75 -10.23 -5.87
CA ILE A 151 14.04 -11.08 -4.92
C ILE A 151 13.00 -10.21 -4.20
N VAL A 152 11.73 -10.62 -4.23
CA VAL A 152 10.66 -9.93 -3.52
C VAL A 152 10.17 -10.78 -2.36
N ILE A 153 10.32 -10.26 -1.12
CA ILE A 153 9.68 -10.83 0.07
C ILE A 153 8.32 -10.16 0.23
N VAL A 154 7.24 -10.94 0.15
CA VAL A 154 5.89 -10.40 0.06
C VAL A 154 4.90 -11.19 0.94
N PRO A 155 3.90 -10.55 1.58
CA PRO A 155 2.79 -11.28 2.18
C PRO A 155 2.03 -12.07 1.11
N ARG A 156 1.66 -13.32 1.39
CA ARG A 156 1.05 -14.23 0.41
C ARG A 156 -0.12 -13.63 -0.36
N MET A 157 -0.94 -12.82 0.29
CA MET A 157 -2.09 -12.17 -0.33
C MET A 157 -1.76 -11.12 -1.39
N PHE A 158 -0.48 -10.71 -1.51
CA PHE A 158 0.00 -9.76 -2.54
C PHE A 158 0.87 -10.44 -3.60
N GLU A 159 1.03 -11.75 -3.54
CA GLU A 159 1.91 -12.48 -4.46
C GLU A 159 1.50 -12.29 -5.92
N TRP A 160 0.20 -12.22 -6.20
CA TRP A 160 -0.36 -12.02 -7.53
C TRP A 160 -0.01 -10.66 -8.16
N LEU A 161 0.39 -9.67 -7.34
CA LEU A 161 0.82 -8.34 -7.75
C LEU A 161 2.33 -8.23 -8.01
N VAL A 162 3.10 -9.31 -7.79
CA VAL A 162 4.54 -9.28 -8.04
C VAL A 162 4.78 -9.21 -9.55
N PRO A 163 5.53 -8.19 -10.05
CA PRO A 163 5.66 -7.97 -11.48
C PRO A 163 6.48 -9.07 -12.16
N LYS A 164 6.14 -9.33 -13.42
CA LYS A 164 6.93 -10.23 -14.28
C LYS A 164 8.38 -9.73 -14.40
N GLY A 165 9.33 -10.67 -14.46
CA GLY A 165 10.76 -10.35 -14.47
C GLY A 165 11.42 -10.44 -13.10
N THR A 166 10.65 -10.54 -12.01
CA THR A 166 11.16 -10.86 -10.66
C THR A 166 11.84 -12.22 -10.70
N ALA A 167 13.09 -12.29 -10.21
CA ALA A 167 13.88 -13.53 -10.24
C ALA A 167 13.37 -14.57 -9.24
N GLU A 168 13.06 -14.10 -8.02
CA GLU A 168 12.49 -14.95 -6.98
C GLU A 168 11.38 -14.23 -6.21
N VAL A 169 10.37 -15.00 -5.82
CA VAL A 169 9.30 -14.54 -4.93
C VAL A 169 9.31 -15.38 -3.66
N TRP A 170 9.46 -14.72 -2.51
CA TRP A 170 9.39 -15.33 -1.20
C TRP A 170 8.09 -14.93 -0.51
N SER A 171 7.10 -15.81 -0.62
CA SER A 171 5.73 -15.56 -0.19
C SER A 171 5.52 -15.97 1.25
N VAL A 172 5.27 -15.00 2.13
CA VAL A 172 5.14 -15.20 3.59
C VAL A 172 3.69 -15.42 3.97
N GLY A 173 3.39 -16.58 4.55
CA GLY A 173 2.04 -17.04 4.92
C GLY A 173 1.51 -16.46 6.22
N LEU A 174 1.77 -15.19 6.53
CA LEU A 174 1.25 -14.47 7.69
C LEU A 174 0.12 -13.52 7.28
N ARG A 175 -0.86 -13.31 8.17
CA ARG A 175 -1.87 -12.26 8.00
C ARG A 175 -1.25 -10.89 8.26
N LEU A 176 -1.77 -9.83 7.61
CA LEU A 176 -1.26 -8.47 7.82
C LEU A 176 -1.17 -8.07 9.31
N GLY A 177 -2.21 -8.38 10.10
CA GLY A 177 -2.20 -8.09 11.54
C GLY A 177 -1.12 -8.82 12.36
N GLN A 178 -0.49 -9.87 11.80
CA GLN A 178 0.61 -10.60 12.44
C GLN A 178 2.00 -10.04 12.04
N MET A 179 2.08 -9.20 10.99
CA MET A 179 3.35 -8.71 10.46
C MET A 179 4.16 -7.86 11.45
N HIS A 180 3.56 -7.37 12.54
CA HIS A 180 4.30 -6.73 13.63
C HIS A 180 5.22 -7.69 14.41
N GLY A 181 5.03 -9.02 14.26
CA GLY A 181 5.78 -10.02 15.00
C GLY A 181 7.28 -9.99 14.72
N TRP A 182 8.03 -10.56 15.64
CA TRP A 182 9.43 -10.90 15.48
C TRP A 182 9.51 -12.41 15.27
N TYR A 183 9.92 -12.84 14.07
CA TYR A 183 9.88 -14.24 13.63
C TYR A 183 11.29 -14.77 13.38
N PRO A 184 11.92 -15.46 14.35
CA PRO A 184 13.23 -16.11 14.13
C PRO A 184 13.22 -17.11 12.97
N ALA A 185 12.08 -17.77 12.73
CA ALA A 185 11.93 -18.71 11.62
C ALA A 185 12.01 -18.04 10.23
N LEU A 186 11.53 -16.80 10.11
CA LEU A 186 11.68 -16.03 8.89
C LEU A 186 13.12 -15.61 8.66
N ASP A 187 13.80 -15.13 9.72
CA ASP A 187 15.21 -14.79 9.67
C ASP A 187 16.05 -16.00 9.25
N ALA A 188 15.89 -17.15 9.91
CA ALA A 188 16.59 -18.38 9.57
C ALA A 188 16.37 -18.79 8.10
N PHE A 189 15.13 -18.65 7.60
CA PHE A 189 14.81 -18.89 6.18
C PHE A 189 15.62 -17.99 5.25
N VAL A 190 15.74 -16.71 5.57
CA VAL A 190 16.51 -15.75 4.76
C VAL A 190 18.00 -16.06 4.85
N GLN A 191 18.56 -16.23 6.06
CA GLN A 191 20.00 -16.49 6.27
C GLN A 191 20.48 -17.71 5.48
N GLU A 192 19.77 -18.84 5.56
CA GLU A 192 20.13 -20.07 4.82
C GLU A 192 20.25 -19.81 3.30
N ARG A 193 19.54 -18.80 2.79
CA ARG A 193 19.51 -18.51 1.35
C ARG A 193 20.50 -17.46 0.93
N LEU A 194 20.88 -16.54 1.81
CA LEU A 194 21.89 -15.52 1.51
C LEU A 194 23.24 -16.15 1.10
N GLU A 195 23.59 -17.29 1.69
CA GLU A 195 24.84 -18.03 1.39
C GLU A 195 24.94 -18.56 -0.05
N ARG A 196 23.82 -18.57 -0.80
CA ARG A 196 23.76 -19.04 -2.20
C ARG A 196 24.19 -18.00 -3.22
N TYR A 197 24.29 -16.73 -2.80
CA TYR A 197 24.59 -15.62 -3.67
C TYR A 197 26.01 -15.11 -3.47
N ASP A 198 26.61 -14.59 -4.53
CA ASP A 198 27.94 -13.97 -4.48
C ASP A 198 27.87 -12.55 -3.96
N GLU A 199 26.80 -11.82 -4.35
CA GLU A 199 26.53 -10.46 -3.88
C GLU A 199 25.04 -10.30 -3.56
N VAL A 200 24.77 -9.69 -2.41
CA VAL A 200 23.41 -9.38 -1.97
C VAL A 200 23.29 -7.92 -1.60
N TYR A 201 22.32 -7.26 -2.17
CA TYR A 201 21.93 -5.90 -1.83
C TYR A 201 20.51 -5.91 -1.24
N LEU A 202 20.21 -4.93 -0.38
CA LEU A 202 18.86 -4.66 0.09
C LEU A 202 18.33 -3.44 -0.65
N GLY A 203 17.18 -3.58 -1.26
CA GLY A 203 16.44 -2.49 -1.86
C GLY A 203 15.76 -1.62 -0.79
N ARG A 204 15.77 -0.31 -0.94
CA ARG A 204 15.25 0.61 0.09
C ARG A 204 13.75 0.49 0.33
N GLY A 205 12.95 0.07 -0.64
CA GLY A 205 11.53 -0.20 -0.46
C GLY A 205 10.77 1.02 0.07
N TYR A 206 10.82 2.13 -0.64
CA TYR A 206 10.13 3.37 -0.24
C TYR A 206 8.63 3.12 -0.06
N ALA A 207 8.09 3.55 1.08
CA ALA A 207 6.66 3.44 1.37
C ALA A 207 5.82 4.52 0.65
N HIS A 208 6.46 5.49 0.00
CA HIS A 208 5.82 6.56 -0.78
C HIS A 208 6.59 6.79 -2.08
N PRO A 209 6.49 5.84 -3.05
CA PRO A 209 7.10 6.02 -4.36
C PRO A 209 6.36 7.11 -5.16
N GLU A 210 7.01 7.68 -6.18
CA GLU A 210 6.37 8.63 -7.09
C GLU A 210 5.35 7.90 -7.99
N PHE A 211 4.07 8.08 -7.71
CA PHE A 211 2.99 7.37 -8.41
C PHE A 211 2.90 7.67 -9.89
N ALA A 212 3.27 8.89 -10.32
CA ALA A 212 3.19 9.28 -11.72
C ALA A 212 4.10 8.43 -12.62
N THR A 213 5.11 7.77 -12.04
CA THR A 213 6.06 6.91 -12.76
C THR A 213 5.70 5.42 -12.68
N ILE A 214 4.63 5.05 -11.96
CA ILE A 214 4.25 3.64 -11.77
C ILE A 214 3.33 3.19 -12.90
N ASP A 215 3.81 2.24 -13.69
CA ASP A 215 2.98 1.47 -14.61
C ASP A 215 2.23 0.38 -13.83
N ILE A 216 0.97 0.67 -13.48
CA ILE A 216 0.14 -0.25 -12.67
C ILE A 216 -0.20 -1.53 -13.43
N GLU A 217 -0.26 -1.51 -14.76
CA GLU A 217 -0.52 -2.70 -15.58
C GLU A 217 0.56 -3.77 -15.36
N ARG A 218 1.80 -3.37 -15.12
CA ARG A 218 2.91 -4.27 -14.81
C ARG A 218 2.68 -5.11 -13.55
N PHE A 219 1.90 -4.59 -12.60
CA PHE A 219 1.60 -5.26 -11.32
C PHE A 219 0.30 -6.06 -11.38
N THR A 220 -0.73 -5.53 -12.00
CA THR A 220 -2.05 -6.14 -12.03
C THR A 220 -2.33 -6.94 -13.28
N GLY A 221 -1.59 -6.72 -14.36
CA GLY A 221 -1.88 -7.26 -15.68
C GLY A 221 -3.13 -6.66 -16.33
N VAL A 222 -3.69 -5.59 -15.76
CA VAL A 222 -4.89 -4.93 -16.25
C VAL A 222 -4.57 -3.50 -16.65
N GLN A 223 -4.84 -3.18 -17.91
CA GLN A 223 -4.68 -1.84 -18.44
C GLN A 223 -5.64 -0.86 -17.74
N PRO A 224 -5.14 0.26 -17.21
CA PRO A 224 -6.01 1.26 -16.60
C PRO A 224 -6.90 1.96 -17.63
N PHE A 225 -8.02 2.53 -17.18
CA PHE A 225 -8.97 3.22 -18.04
C PHE A 225 -8.25 4.26 -18.94
N PRO A 226 -8.39 4.16 -20.29
CA PRO A 226 -7.77 5.09 -21.20
C PRO A 226 -8.55 6.42 -21.22
N LEU A 227 -7.91 7.51 -20.82
CA LEU A 227 -8.56 8.81 -20.65
C LEU A 227 -9.21 9.32 -21.96
N GLN A 228 -8.64 8.96 -23.10
CA GLN A 228 -9.13 9.36 -24.42
C GLN A 228 -10.51 8.80 -24.71
N GLU A 229 -10.88 7.68 -24.11
CA GLU A 229 -12.15 6.99 -24.30
C GLU A 229 -13.20 7.38 -23.23
N PHE A 230 -12.95 8.42 -22.44
CA PHE A 230 -13.82 8.81 -21.33
C PHE A 230 -15.27 9.05 -21.75
N ASP A 231 -15.47 9.77 -22.87
CA ASP A 231 -16.80 10.07 -23.43
C ASP A 231 -17.27 9.05 -24.47
N GLU A 232 -16.38 8.17 -24.94
CA GLU A 232 -16.71 7.17 -25.94
C GLU A 232 -17.32 5.91 -25.32
N ARG A 233 -16.97 5.61 -24.07
CA ARG A 233 -17.46 4.43 -23.35
C ARG A 233 -18.78 4.74 -22.63
N PRO A 234 -19.69 3.76 -22.53
CA PRO A 234 -20.86 3.91 -21.69
C PRO A 234 -20.49 4.30 -20.25
N PRO A 235 -21.18 5.27 -19.64
CA PRO A 235 -20.87 5.73 -18.30
C PRO A 235 -20.89 4.61 -17.26
N HIS A 236 -19.75 4.38 -16.60
CA HIS A 236 -19.61 3.36 -15.57
C HIS A 236 -18.96 3.94 -14.32
N ILE A 237 -19.61 3.77 -13.18
CA ILE A 237 -19.19 4.28 -11.89
C ILE A 237 -19.09 3.11 -10.89
N THR A 238 -17.92 2.94 -10.26
CA THR A 238 -17.73 1.91 -9.23
C THR A 238 -17.68 2.54 -7.84
N PHE A 239 -18.53 2.03 -6.94
CA PHE A 239 -18.51 2.40 -5.52
C PHE A 239 -17.69 1.38 -4.71
N VAL A 240 -16.72 1.88 -3.95
CA VAL A 240 -15.91 1.08 -3.02
C VAL A 240 -16.57 1.14 -1.64
N ALA A 241 -17.33 0.11 -1.29
CA ALA A 241 -18.11 0.01 -0.06
C ALA A 241 -17.50 -1.02 0.89
N ARG A 242 -17.03 -0.58 2.06
CA ARG A 242 -16.39 -1.45 3.07
C ARG A 242 -17.08 -1.36 4.42
N GLU A 243 -17.12 -2.47 5.18
CA GLU A 243 -17.68 -2.50 6.53
C GLU A 243 -16.73 -1.94 7.60
N ASP A 244 -15.43 -1.90 7.31
CA ASP A 244 -14.39 -1.35 8.19
C ASP A 244 -14.13 0.15 7.95
N ARG A 245 -14.62 0.69 6.82
CA ARG A 245 -14.52 2.11 6.43
C ARG A 245 -15.84 2.61 5.89
N LEU A 246 -16.69 3.09 6.79
CA LEU A 246 -18.04 3.51 6.43
C LEU A 246 -18.10 4.99 6.04
N TRP A 247 -18.88 5.27 5.02
CA TRP A 247 -19.41 6.60 4.76
C TRP A 247 -20.54 6.92 5.74
N PHE A 248 -20.35 7.93 6.58
CA PHE A 248 -21.31 8.33 7.60
C PHE A 248 -22.16 9.51 7.14
N ALA A 249 -23.47 9.47 7.46
CA ALA A 249 -24.37 10.58 7.17
C ALA A 249 -24.19 11.75 8.16
N THR A 250 -23.68 11.53 9.37
CA THR A 250 -23.61 12.53 10.44
C THR A 250 -22.49 12.23 11.44
N ARG A 251 -21.94 13.27 12.08
CA ARG A 251 -20.96 13.16 13.17
C ARG A 251 -21.45 12.32 14.36
N PRO A 252 -22.68 12.51 14.89
CA PRO A 252 -23.20 11.66 15.96
C PRO A 252 -23.24 10.18 15.56
N GLY A 253 -23.63 9.88 14.31
CA GLY A 253 -23.63 8.51 13.79
C GLY A 253 -22.25 7.86 13.82
N LYS A 254 -21.21 8.57 13.39
CA LYS A 254 -19.80 8.12 13.45
C LYS A 254 -19.37 7.87 14.91
N PHE A 255 -19.70 8.79 15.82
CA PHE A 255 -19.38 8.64 17.24
C PHE A 255 -20.03 7.39 17.86
N ILE A 256 -21.34 7.20 17.64
CA ILE A 256 -22.09 6.03 18.12
C ILE A 256 -21.48 4.73 17.56
N TYR A 257 -21.16 4.70 16.25
CA TYR A 257 -20.52 3.53 15.63
C TYR A 257 -19.19 3.18 16.29
N ARG A 258 -18.35 4.18 16.57
CA ARG A 258 -17.06 3.99 17.27
C ARG A 258 -17.26 3.49 18.70
N ALA A 259 -18.25 4.03 19.43
CA ALA A 259 -18.59 3.59 20.78
C ALA A 259 -19.07 2.13 20.79
N LEU A 260 -19.98 1.73 19.88
CA LEU A 260 -20.45 0.35 19.74
C LEU A 260 -19.31 -0.63 19.42
N GLY A 261 -18.27 -0.19 18.73
CA GLY A 261 -17.10 -1.02 18.46
C GLY A 261 -16.30 -1.42 19.70
N ARG A 262 -16.41 -0.64 20.79
CA ARG A 262 -15.77 -0.91 22.09
C ARG A 262 -16.64 -1.77 23.01
N LEU A 263 -17.94 -1.84 22.74
CA LEU A 263 -18.92 -2.56 23.55
C LEU A 263 -19.19 -3.94 22.91
N GLY A 264 -18.52 -4.98 23.41
CA GLY A 264 -18.53 -6.34 22.86
C GLY A 264 -19.93 -6.87 22.45
N PRO A 265 -20.96 -6.90 23.37
CA PRO A 265 -22.27 -7.46 23.04
C PRO A 265 -23.07 -6.65 22.01
N LEU A 266 -22.75 -5.38 21.82
CA LEU A 266 -23.47 -4.48 20.89
C LEU A 266 -22.86 -4.40 19.50
N LYS A 267 -21.81 -5.18 19.20
CA LYS A 267 -21.17 -5.21 17.86
C LYS A 267 -22.16 -5.53 16.74
N GLY A 268 -23.20 -6.31 16.99
CA GLY A 268 -24.26 -6.60 16.01
C GLY A 268 -24.99 -5.37 15.49
N LEU A 269 -25.15 -4.32 16.31
CA LEU A 269 -25.81 -3.07 15.93
C LEU A 269 -25.00 -2.28 14.89
N ARG A 270 -23.71 -2.58 14.72
CA ARG A 270 -22.88 -1.96 13.67
C ARG A 270 -23.41 -2.25 12.27
N ARG A 271 -24.08 -3.39 12.06
CA ARG A 271 -24.71 -3.73 10.75
C ARG A 271 -25.75 -2.70 10.31
N TRP A 272 -26.43 -2.03 11.23
CA TRP A 272 -27.36 -0.97 10.89
C TRP A 272 -26.67 0.22 10.19
N PHE A 273 -25.43 0.54 10.57
CA PHE A 273 -24.65 1.58 9.90
C PHE A 273 -24.19 1.16 8.51
N VAL A 274 -23.89 -0.12 8.29
CA VAL A 274 -23.61 -0.67 6.95
C VAL A 274 -24.85 -0.48 6.07
N GLY A 275 -26.04 -0.83 6.55
CA GLY A 275 -27.28 -0.58 5.81
C GLY A 275 -27.61 0.91 5.58
N LYS A 276 -27.12 1.81 6.46
CA LYS A 276 -27.18 3.27 6.19
C LYS A 276 -26.24 3.67 5.05
N GLN A 277 -25.01 3.17 5.03
CA GLN A 277 -24.07 3.41 3.92
C GLN A 277 -24.67 2.93 2.60
N ASP A 278 -25.23 1.72 2.54
CA ASP A 278 -25.86 1.19 1.33
C ASP A 278 -27.02 2.09 0.84
N ARG A 279 -27.82 2.64 1.76
CA ARG A 279 -28.86 3.60 1.41
C ARG A 279 -28.30 4.92 0.87
N MET A 280 -27.16 5.40 1.38
CA MET A 280 -26.50 6.60 0.88
C MET A 280 -25.95 6.37 -0.53
N ILE A 281 -25.29 5.24 -0.78
CA ILE A 281 -24.80 4.83 -2.11
C ILE A 281 -25.96 4.76 -3.10
N LYS A 282 -27.08 4.10 -2.77
CA LYS A 282 -28.28 4.03 -3.63
C LYS A 282 -28.87 5.40 -3.94
N ARG A 283 -28.86 6.32 -2.95
CA ARG A 283 -29.33 7.70 -3.17
C ARG A 283 -28.38 8.46 -4.11
N SER A 284 -27.06 8.22 -4.02
CA SER A 284 -26.11 8.79 -4.97
C SER A 284 -26.33 8.25 -6.37
N MET A 285 -26.50 6.92 -6.52
CA MET A 285 -26.80 6.31 -7.82
C MET A 285 -28.06 6.89 -8.47
N ARG A 286 -29.16 7.02 -7.70
CA ARG A 286 -30.40 7.64 -8.21
C ARG A 286 -30.18 9.08 -8.66
N ALA A 287 -29.44 9.87 -7.87
CA ALA A 287 -29.16 11.26 -8.23
C ALA A 287 -28.21 11.38 -9.44
N ILE A 288 -27.37 10.37 -9.70
CA ILE A 288 -26.56 10.28 -10.92
C ILE A 288 -27.47 9.94 -12.10
N LEU A 289 -28.38 8.96 -11.97
CA LEU A 289 -29.31 8.55 -13.02
C LEU A 289 -30.29 9.68 -13.44
N GLU A 290 -30.59 10.63 -12.55
CA GLU A 290 -31.37 11.83 -12.91
C GLU A 290 -30.70 12.70 -13.99
N ARG A 291 -29.33 12.58 -14.12
CA ARG A 291 -28.53 13.38 -15.07
C ARG A 291 -27.84 12.54 -16.15
N ILE A 292 -27.59 11.29 -15.86
CA ILE A 292 -26.89 10.29 -16.71
C ILE A 292 -27.75 9.01 -16.66
N PRO A 293 -28.89 8.95 -17.38
CA PRO A 293 -29.82 7.81 -17.29
C PRO A 293 -29.24 6.47 -17.68
N GLU A 294 -28.23 6.46 -18.56
CA GLU A 294 -27.52 5.28 -19.06
C GLU A 294 -26.38 4.79 -18.13
N ALA A 295 -26.12 5.49 -17.02
CA ALA A 295 -25.03 5.13 -16.13
C ALA A 295 -25.18 3.73 -15.55
N LYS A 296 -24.11 2.95 -15.63
CA LYS A 296 -23.97 1.64 -15.00
C LYS A 296 -23.19 1.75 -13.70
N PHE A 297 -23.52 0.88 -12.75
CA PHE A 297 -22.86 0.88 -11.45
C PHE A 297 -22.34 -0.50 -11.08
N THR A 298 -21.16 -0.52 -10.48
CA THR A 298 -20.63 -1.67 -9.76
C THR A 298 -20.38 -1.28 -8.30
N VAL A 299 -20.56 -2.20 -7.37
CA VAL A 299 -20.22 -2.02 -5.96
C VAL A 299 -19.25 -3.11 -5.55
N VAL A 300 -18.10 -2.70 -5.05
CA VAL A 300 -17.02 -3.60 -4.62
C VAL A 300 -16.63 -3.35 -3.18
N GLY A 301 -15.82 -4.22 -2.60
CA GLY A 301 -15.21 -4.02 -1.29
C GLY A 301 -15.49 -5.13 -0.29
N LEU A 302 -14.87 -5.02 0.89
CA LEU A 302 -15.00 -6.01 1.97
C LEU A 302 -16.29 -5.78 2.75
N ALA A 303 -17.38 -6.41 2.30
CA ALA A 303 -18.69 -6.34 2.92
C ALA A 303 -19.55 -7.55 2.55
N ILE A 304 -20.70 -7.70 3.19
CA ILE A 304 -21.70 -8.69 2.78
C ILE A 304 -22.36 -8.20 1.49
N PRO A 305 -22.40 -9.03 0.43
CA PRO A 305 -23.12 -8.69 -0.79
C PRO A 305 -24.62 -8.64 -0.57
N GLY A 306 -25.31 -7.95 -1.47
CA GLY A 306 -26.75 -7.86 -1.51
C GLY A 306 -27.30 -6.47 -1.22
N GLY A 307 -28.55 -6.28 -1.60
CA GLY A 307 -29.28 -5.04 -1.33
C GLY A 307 -29.30 -4.03 -2.49
N TYR A 308 -28.53 -4.18 -3.58
CA TYR A 308 -28.60 -3.27 -4.73
C TYR A 308 -29.58 -3.71 -5.82
N GLY A 309 -29.97 -5.00 -5.86
CA GLY A 309 -30.89 -5.54 -6.87
C GLY A 309 -30.35 -5.34 -8.28
N THR A 310 -31.19 -4.86 -9.18
CA THR A 310 -30.80 -4.57 -10.58
C THR A 310 -30.13 -3.21 -10.77
N MET A 311 -29.97 -2.42 -9.68
CA MET A 311 -29.41 -1.06 -9.77
C MET A 311 -27.90 -1.09 -9.96
N ALA A 312 -27.19 -2.11 -9.46
CA ALA A 312 -25.76 -2.24 -9.57
C ALA A 312 -25.34 -3.71 -9.54
N GLU A 313 -24.26 -4.02 -10.22
CA GLU A 313 -23.52 -5.26 -10.02
C GLU A 313 -22.83 -5.23 -8.65
N ASP A 314 -23.15 -6.20 -7.78
CA ASP A 314 -22.62 -6.25 -6.41
C ASP A 314 -21.52 -7.33 -6.28
N LEU A 315 -20.27 -6.92 -6.41
CA LEU A 315 -19.08 -7.78 -6.31
C LEU A 315 -18.46 -7.76 -4.91
N ARG A 316 -19.17 -7.26 -3.90
CA ARG A 316 -18.68 -7.25 -2.53
C ARG A 316 -18.54 -8.67 -1.99
N THR A 317 -17.54 -8.87 -1.13
CA THR A 317 -17.35 -10.14 -0.42
C THR A 317 -16.59 -9.92 0.88
N ARG A 318 -16.70 -10.85 1.82
CA ARG A 318 -15.82 -10.91 3.01
C ARG A 318 -14.64 -11.86 2.83
N ASN A 319 -14.67 -12.68 1.79
CA ASN A 319 -13.64 -13.67 1.47
C ASN A 319 -12.77 -13.14 0.35
N MET A 320 -11.66 -12.52 0.70
CA MET A 320 -10.70 -11.98 -0.26
C MET A 320 -9.80 -13.10 -0.79
N ASN A 321 -9.59 -13.11 -2.09
CA ASN A 321 -8.62 -13.94 -2.79
C ASN A 321 -8.24 -13.26 -4.11
N ASP A 322 -7.24 -13.79 -4.80
CA ASP A 322 -6.69 -13.20 -6.03
C ASP A 322 -7.74 -13.01 -7.13
N SER A 323 -8.68 -13.95 -7.28
CA SER A 323 -9.74 -13.85 -8.30
C SER A 323 -10.74 -12.74 -7.98
N VAL A 324 -11.04 -12.51 -6.70
CA VAL A 324 -11.91 -11.41 -6.24
C VAL A 324 -11.20 -10.07 -6.45
N GLU A 325 -9.94 -9.95 -6.06
CA GLU A 325 -9.17 -8.73 -6.27
C GLU A 325 -9.03 -8.39 -7.75
N MET A 326 -8.78 -9.40 -8.60
CA MET A 326 -8.73 -9.24 -10.04
C MET A 326 -10.08 -8.78 -10.63
N ALA A 327 -11.19 -9.34 -10.15
CA ALA A 327 -12.53 -8.89 -10.58
C ALA A 327 -12.78 -7.42 -10.20
N TRP A 328 -12.34 -6.99 -9.01
CA TRP A 328 -12.43 -5.59 -8.60
C TRP A 328 -11.55 -4.68 -9.44
N VAL A 329 -10.31 -5.08 -9.73
CA VAL A 329 -9.38 -4.32 -10.58
C VAL A 329 -9.98 -4.12 -11.98
N ASN A 330 -10.58 -5.16 -12.56
CA ASN A 330 -11.27 -5.06 -13.85
C ASN A 330 -12.47 -4.08 -13.78
N ALA A 331 -13.24 -4.08 -12.69
CA ALA A 331 -14.33 -3.12 -12.51
C ALA A 331 -13.80 -1.68 -12.42
N TYR A 332 -12.67 -1.45 -11.74
CA TYR A 332 -12.03 -0.12 -11.69
C TYR A 332 -11.55 0.33 -13.07
N ALA A 333 -10.88 -0.57 -13.82
CA ALA A 333 -10.37 -0.29 -15.16
C ALA A 333 -11.45 0.00 -16.20
N GLN A 334 -12.69 -0.40 -15.95
CA GLN A 334 -13.85 -0.10 -16.77
C GLN A 334 -14.55 1.21 -16.35
N SER A 335 -14.19 1.79 -15.21
CA SER A 335 -14.92 2.91 -14.63
C SER A 335 -14.29 4.26 -14.99
N GLN A 336 -15.10 5.19 -15.48
CA GLN A 336 -14.71 6.59 -15.56
C GLN A 336 -14.47 7.17 -14.18
N VAL A 337 -15.30 6.80 -13.18
CA VAL A 337 -15.19 7.36 -11.84
C VAL A 337 -15.34 6.26 -10.79
N VAL A 338 -14.41 6.23 -9.83
CA VAL A 338 -14.56 5.44 -8.60
C VAL A 338 -14.95 6.35 -7.43
N VAL A 339 -15.82 5.85 -6.56
CA VAL A 339 -16.31 6.58 -5.37
C VAL A 339 -16.06 5.75 -4.14
N GLY A 340 -15.35 6.28 -3.14
CA GLY A 340 -15.07 5.54 -1.91
C GLY A 340 -14.67 6.42 -0.75
N VAL A 341 -14.53 5.82 0.43
CA VAL A 341 -13.97 6.50 1.60
C VAL A 341 -12.46 6.41 1.53
N HIS A 342 -11.81 7.58 1.63
CA HIS A 342 -10.36 7.74 1.53
C HIS A 342 -9.58 6.79 2.46
N GLY A 343 -8.49 6.24 1.94
CA GLY A 343 -7.54 5.36 2.59
C GLY A 343 -6.95 4.34 1.63
N SER A 344 -6.03 3.51 2.10
CA SER A 344 -5.27 2.55 1.29
C SER A 344 -6.11 1.60 0.40
N ASN A 345 -7.39 1.46 0.70
CA ASN A 345 -8.35 0.75 -0.14
C ASN A 345 -8.67 1.50 -1.46
N MET A 346 -8.23 2.74 -1.60
CA MET A 346 -8.42 3.55 -2.81
C MET A 346 -7.21 3.53 -3.74
N LEU A 347 -6.07 2.92 -3.34
CA LEU A 347 -4.87 2.86 -4.17
C LEU A 347 -5.09 2.15 -5.51
N LEU A 348 -5.60 0.92 -5.50
CA LEU A 348 -5.90 0.19 -6.75
C LEU A 348 -7.06 0.82 -7.53
N PRO A 349 -8.18 1.25 -6.91
CA PRO A 349 -9.23 1.98 -7.60
C PRO A 349 -8.73 3.23 -8.35
N THR A 350 -7.95 4.08 -7.68
CA THR A 350 -7.43 5.32 -8.29
C THR A 350 -6.32 5.08 -9.31
N ALA A 351 -5.60 3.95 -9.20
CA ALA A 351 -4.62 3.54 -10.20
C ALA A 351 -5.24 3.06 -11.51
N HIS A 352 -6.49 2.56 -11.50
CA HIS A 352 -7.11 1.97 -12.68
C HIS A 352 -8.24 2.82 -13.28
N ALA A 353 -9.06 3.49 -12.46
CA ALA A 353 -10.13 4.33 -12.99
C ALA A 353 -9.60 5.63 -13.60
N ALA A 354 -10.40 6.28 -14.45
CA ALA A 354 -10.02 7.59 -14.99
C ALA A 354 -9.99 8.67 -13.90
N GLY A 355 -10.91 8.65 -12.96
CA GLY A 355 -10.98 9.61 -11.87
C GLY A 355 -11.64 9.07 -10.62
N CYS A 356 -11.67 9.89 -9.58
CA CYS A 356 -12.29 9.51 -8.32
C CYS A 356 -13.07 10.65 -7.64
N VAL A 357 -14.02 10.25 -6.80
CA VAL A 357 -14.62 11.12 -5.77
C VAL A 357 -14.37 10.43 -4.42
N GLU A 358 -13.48 10.97 -3.62
CA GLU A 358 -13.14 10.44 -2.32
C GLU A 358 -13.81 11.18 -1.18
N ILE A 359 -14.46 10.42 -0.31
CA ILE A 359 -15.04 10.91 0.93
C ILE A 359 -13.92 10.92 1.95
N LEU A 360 -13.45 12.11 2.34
CA LEU A 360 -12.25 12.30 3.13
C LEU A 360 -12.58 12.47 4.62
N PRO A 361 -12.26 11.49 5.48
CA PRO A 361 -12.41 11.63 6.93
C PRO A 361 -11.45 12.70 7.50
N ASP A 362 -11.91 13.48 8.50
CA ASP A 362 -11.10 14.53 9.17
C ASP A 362 -9.76 13.98 9.70
N ASP A 363 -9.76 12.74 10.21
CA ASP A 363 -8.58 12.08 10.77
C ASP A 363 -7.62 11.54 9.68
N ARG A 364 -7.92 11.76 8.40
CA ARG A 364 -7.10 11.37 7.23
C ARG A 364 -6.62 12.55 6.39
N PHE A 365 -6.96 13.77 6.80
CA PHE A 365 -6.57 14.96 6.05
C PHE A 365 -5.04 15.08 5.89
N GLY A 366 -4.27 14.72 6.92
CA GLY A 366 -2.80 14.70 6.86
C GLY A 366 -2.21 13.65 5.89
N ASN A 367 -3.01 12.66 5.48
CA ASN A 367 -2.58 11.56 4.61
C ASN A 367 -3.23 11.62 3.22
N ILE A 368 -3.83 12.75 2.85
CA ILE A 368 -4.63 12.90 1.62
C ILE A 368 -3.89 12.47 0.35
N VAL A 369 -2.58 12.64 0.29
CA VAL A 369 -1.76 12.28 -0.88
C VAL A 369 -1.17 10.87 -0.83
N GLN A 370 -1.25 10.18 0.31
CA GLN A 370 -0.59 8.89 0.50
C GLN A 370 -1.40 7.71 -0.05
N ASP A 371 -2.72 7.84 -0.02
CA ASP A 371 -3.65 6.75 -0.31
C ASP A 371 -4.30 6.87 -1.71
N ILE A 372 -3.67 7.65 -2.60
CA ILE A 372 -4.14 7.88 -3.98
C ILE A 372 -3.01 7.59 -4.96
N SER A 373 -3.30 6.78 -5.96
CA SER A 373 -2.40 6.61 -7.10
C SER A 373 -2.72 7.68 -8.14
N VAL A 374 -2.01 8.81 -8.09
CA VAL A 374 -2.20 9.92 -9.01
C VAL A 374 -1.66 9.57 -10.38
N ARG A 375 -2.54 9.53 -11.41
CA ARG A 375 -2.17 9.20 -12.79
C ARG A 375 -1.98 10.43 -13.69
N TRP A 376 -2.60 11.53 -13.29
CA TRP A 376 -2.67 12.75 -14.09
C TRP A 376 -1.89 13.87 -13.42
N HIS A 377 -1.28 14.72 -14.22
CA HIS A 377 -0.55 15.89 -13.76
C HIS A 377 -1.40 17.16 -13.85
N ASP A 378 -1.01 18.19 -13.11
CA ASP A 378 -1.54 19.55 -13.18
C ASP A 378 -3.06 19.66 -13.05
N ARG A 379 -3.68 20.35 -13.98
CA ARG A 379 -5.12 20.64 -13.97
C ARG A 379 -5.98 19.39 -14.09
N MET A 380 -5.52 18.37 -14.84
CA MET A 380 -6.25 17.10 -14.94
C MET A 380 -6.34 16.40 -13.60
N GLN A 381 -5.30 16.44 -12.78
CA GLN A 381 -5.35 15.91 -11.43
C GLN A 381 -6.47 16.57 -10.62
N VAL A 382 -6.54 17.90 -10.59
CA VAL A 382 -7.58 18.64 -9.85
C VAL A 382 -8.98 18.35 -10.40
N PHE A 383 -9.12 18.17 -11.71
CA PHE A 383 -10.40 17.85 -12.34
C PHE A 383 -10.85 16.42 -12.06
N MET A 384 -9.97 15.44 -12.14
CA MET A 384 -10.30 14.01 -12.06
C MET A 384 -10.27 13.46 -10.62
N TYR A 385 -9.48 14.04 -9.70
CA TYR A 385 -9.41 13.61 -8.30
C TYR A 385 -10.11 14.62 -7.41
N ARG A 386 -11.27 14.25 -6.88
CA ARG A 386 -12.12 15.15 -6.10
C ARG A 386 -12.33 14.62 -4.69
N PHE A 387 -12.17 15.51 -3.72
CA PHE A 387 -12.36 15.19 -2.31
C PHE A 387 -13.60 15.89 -1.79
N VAL A 388 -14.42 15.17 -1.04
CA VAL A 388 -15.61 15.70 -0.37
C VAL A 388 -15.54 15.42 1.12
N ASP A 389 -16.22 16.24 1.92
CA ASP A 389 -16.34 16.09 3.36
C ASP A 389 -16.81 14.67 3.75
N GLU A 390 -16.36 14.16 4.90
CA GLU A 390 -16.72 12.81 5.38
C GLU A 390 -18.24 12.61 5.59
N PHE A 391 -18.97 13.69 5.79
CA PHE A 391 -20.43 13.69 5.96
C PHE A 391 -21.15 14.22 4.72
N ALA A 392 -20.48 14.34 3.59
CA ALA A 392 -21.07 14.82 2.35
C ALA A 392 -22.37 14.07 2.02
N PRO A 393 -23.46 14.78 1.74
CA PRO A 393 -24.71 14.12 1.38
C PRO A 393 -24.61 13.44 0.00
N PRO A 394 -25.38 12.38 -0.26
CA PRO A 394 -25.37 11.64 -1.53
C PRO A 394 -25.48 12.53 -2.78
N ARG A 395 -26.28 13.61 -2.75
CA ARG A 395 -26.41 14.56 -3.86
C ARG A 395 -25.12 15.33 -4.14
N THR A 396 -24.29 15.62 -3.13
CA THR A 396 -22.99 16.26 -3.31
C THR A 396 -22.03 15.32 -4.05
N VAL A 397 -21.94 14.05 -3.62
CA VAL A 397 -21.15 13.03 -4.32
C VAL A 397 -21.62 12.88 -5.76
N ALA A 398 -22.93 12.73 -5.98
CA ALA A 398 -23.51 12.62 -7.33
C ALA A 398 -23.18 13.85 -8.20
N ARG A 399 -23.24 15.07 -7.66
CA ARG A 399 -22.88 16.30 -8.37
C ARG A 399 -21.43 16.30 -8.82
N HIS A 400 -20.50 15.85 -7.96
CA HIS A 400 -19.08 15.75 -8.35
C HIS A 400 -18.87 14.72 -9.46
N VAL A 401 -19.52 13.55 -9.37
CA VAL A 401 -19.48 12.54 -10.43
C VAL A 401 -20.04 13.09 -11.74
N THR A 402 -21.28 13.60 -11.72
CA THR A 402 -21.94 14.08 -12.96
C THR A 402 -21.23 15.28 -13.59
N ALA A 403 -20.60 16.15 -12.78
CA ALA A 403 -19.81 17.27 -13.29
C ALA A 403 -18.52 16.82 -14.00
N MET A 404 -17.94 15.67 -13.65
CA MET A 404 -16.84 15.13 -14.44
C MET A 404 -17.31 14.73 -15.84
N PHE A 405 -18.46 14.08 -15.97
CA PHE A 405 -19.00 13.71 -17.27
C PHE A 405 -19.43 14.92 -18.11
N SER A 406 -20.13 15.88 -17.53
CA SER A 406 -20.65 17.05 -18.27
C SER A 406 -19.54 17.99 -18.76
N GLU A 407 -18.43 18.11 -18.02
CA GLU A 407 -17.39 19.09 -18.30
C GLU A 407 -16.12 18.47 -18.90
N PHE A 408 -16.04 17.14 -19.03
CA PHE A 408 -14.84 16.45 -19.45
C PHE A 408 -14.31 16.96 -20.80
N ASN A 409 -15.15 17.02 -21.82
CA ASN A 409 -14.77 17.44 -23.16
C ASN A 409 -14.16 18.84 -23.19
N ASN A 410 -14.81 19.80 -22.50
CA ASN A 410 -14.33 21.17 -22.44
C ASN A 410 -12.94 21.22 -21.76
N TYR A 411 -12.82 20.51 -20.64
CA TYR A 411 -11.59 20.52 -19.85
C TYR A 411 -10.45 19.81 -20.56
N HIS A 412 -10.68 18.60 -21.09
CA HIS A 412 -9.70 17.80 -21.80
C HIS A 412 -9.19 18.46 -23.08
N ARG A 413 -10.13 19.04 -23.88
CA ARG A 413 -9.77 19.80 -25.08
C ARG A 413 -8.91 21.01 -24.76
N ASN A 414 -9.26 21.78 -23.74
CA ASN A 414 -8.48 22.96 -23.35
C ASN A 414 -7.07 22.61 -22.86
N ASN A 415 -6.90 21.47 -22.17
CA ASN A 415 -5.58 20.98 -21.78
C ASN A 415 -4.73 20.55 -22.99
N ARG A 416 -5.34 19.90 -23.99
CA ARG A 416 -4.63 19.52 -25.24
C ARG A 416 -4.15 20.73 -26.04
N LEU A 417 -4.97 21.76 -26.12
CA LEU A 417 -4.64 22.99 -26.86
C LEU A 417 -3.45 23.73 -26.25
N ASN A 418 -3.18 23.55 -24.97
CA ASN A 418 -2.06 24.20 -24.27
C ASN A 418 -0.72 23.44 -24.36
N GLY A 419 -0.62 22.40 -25.20
CA GLY A 419 0.65 21.72 -25.53
C GLY A 419 1.23 20.83 -24.43
N PHE A 420 0.60 20.74 -23.26
CA PHE A 420 1.13 19.99 -22.11
C PHE A 420 0.71 18.50 -22.07
N ALA A 421 -0.09 18.04 -23.01
CA ALA A 421 -0.69 16.70 -22.97
C ALA A 421 0.08 15.64 -23.79
N ASN A 422 1.13 16.01 -24.55
CA ASN A 422 1.74 15.11 -25.55
C ASN A 422 3.22 14.80 -25.35
N GLU A 423 3.84 15.20 -24.25
CA GLU A 423 5.25 14.88 -24.01
C GLU A 423 5.43 14.14 -22.70
N ARG A 424 5.02 12.84 -22.68
CA ARG A 424 5.71 11.78 -21.88
C ARG A 424 5.15 10.41 -22.22
#